data_548fcd9b137a27e8cfe16ee71ab9f477
#
_entry.id   548fcd9b137a27e8cfe16ee71ab9f477
#
_cell.length_a   1.000
_cell.length_b   1.000
_cell.length_c   1.000
_cell.angle_alpha   90.00
_cell.angle_beta   90.00
_cell.angle_gamma   90.00
#
_symmetry.space_group_name_H-M   'P 1'
#
loop_
_entity.id
_entity.type
_entity.pdbx_description
1 polymer ?
#
loop_
_entity_poly.entity_id
_entity_poly.type
_entity_poly.pdbx_seq_one_letter_code
_entity_poly.pdbx_strand_id
1 'polypeptide(L)'
;MPQHALASRIGRIGVWHGGLGQVPGAVARRAAAEIEQLGYGALWFGETPATESMSLAGLLLAATERITVATGIANIWVRDASAAHAAAQTLAEAYDGRFVLGLGASHAPLVDARGHRYAKPLAAVRAYLDAMDAAPYEGPVADPPPARVLAALGPKMLELARDRAAGAHPYFVTPEHTARAREILGAGPLLAPEQAVLLESDPATARSLAREHHTRFYLELPNYTGNLRRLGFGDEDFAGGGSDRLVDAIVAWGDVDAVRRRVQEHHDAGADHVAIQPLATDRGLGIGQLRELAPVLIDG
;
A
#
# COMPACT_ATOMS: atom_id res chain seq x y z
N MET A 1 -10.96 -2.68 17.10
CA MET A 1 -10.72 -4.12 16.81
C MET A 1 -9.48 -4.57 17.56
N PRO A 2 -9.42 -5.78 18.14
CA PRO A 2 -8.15 -6.38 18.50
C PRO A 2 -7.26 -6.42 17.26
N GLN A 3 -5.99 -6.05 17.38
CA GLN A 3 -5.04 -5.90 16.25
C GLN A 3 -4.90 -7.20 15.44
N HIS A 4 -4.96 -8.37 16.08
CA HIS A 4 -4.98 -9.68 15.41
C HIS A 4 -6.20 -9.91 14.49
N ALA A 5 -7.34 -9.23 14.74
CA ALA A 5 -8.53 -9.39 13.91
C ALA A 5 -8.38 -8.74 12.52
N LEU A 6 -7.61 -7.66 12.40
CA LEU A 6 -7.34 -7.03 11.10
C LEU A 6 -6.43 -7.93 10.24
N ALA A 7 -5.32 -8.43 10.79
CA ALA A 7 -4.40 -9.32 10.08
C ALA A 7 -5.12 -10.59 9.58
N SER A 8 -5.97 -11.20 10.42
CA SER A 8 -6.77 -12.36 10.01
C SER A 8 -7.77 -12.05 8.90
N ARG A 9 -8.36 -10.84 8.90
CA ARG A 9 -9.33 -10.43 7.87
C ARG A 9 -8.67 -10.20 6.51
N ILE A 10 -7.54 -9.50 6.47
CA ILE A 10 -6.85 -9.18 5.21
C ILE A 10 -6.00 -10.33 4.66
N GLY A 11 -5.78 -11.40 5.46
CA GLY A 11 -4.95 -12.54 5.09
C GLY A 11 -3.46 -12.18 4.98
N ARG A 12 -2.65 -13.15 4.59
CA ARG A 12 -1.19 -12.94 4.47
C ARG A 12 -0.80 -12.22 3.19
N ILE A 13 -1.56 -12.38 2.11
CA ILE A 13 -1.26 -11.85 0.77
C ILE A 13 -2.42 -11.01 0.25
N GLY A 14 -2.11 -9.83 -0.21
CA GLY A 14 -3.03 -8.96 -0.95
C GLY A 14 -2.39 -8.43 -2.22
N VAL A 15 -3.13 -7.58 -2.92
CA VAL A 15 -2.68 -6.89 -4.13
C VAL A 15 -2.65 -5.40 -3.87
N TRP A 16 -1.56 -4.74 -4.25
CA TRP A 16 -1.51 -3.29 -4.38
C TRP A 16 -1.60 -2.92 -5.87
N HIS A 17 -2.51 -2.04 -6.25
CA HIS A 17 -2.74 -1.75 -7.66
C HIS A 17 -2.90 -0.27 -7.97
N GLY A 18 -1.91 0.34 -8.62
CA GLY A 18 -1.92 1.77 -8.97
C GLY A 18 -2.83 2.16 -10.13
N GLY A 19 -3.20 1.21 -11.01
CA GLY A 19 -3.92 1.49 -12.26
C GLY A 19 -5.44 1.46 -12.18
N LEU A 20 -6.06 1.00 -11.09
CA LEU A 20 -7.52 0.83 -11.00
C LEU A 20 -8.31 2.13 -11.15
N GLY A 21 -7.76 3.26 -10.71
CA GLY A 21 -8.37 4.57 -10.90
C GLY A 21 -8.12 5.20 -12.27
N GLN A 22 -7.34 4.55 -13.14
CA GLN A 22 -6.96 5.05 -14.47
C GLN A 22 -7.70 4.33 -15.61
N VAL A 23 -8.57 3.38 -15.29
CA VAL A 23 -9.37 2.62 -16.23
C VAL A 23 -10.87 2.91 -16.03
N PRO A 24 -11.71 2.62 -17.02
CA PRO A 24 -13.16 2.75 -16.83
C PRO A 24 -13.66 1.93 -15.63
N GLY A 25 -14.61 2.48 -14.84
CA GLY A 25 -15.11 1.85 -13.62
C GLY A 25 -15.62 0.41 -13.80
N ALA A 26 -16.18 0.07 -14.96
CA ALA A 26 -16.55 -1.31 -15.27
C ALA A 26 -15.35 -2.25 -15.39
N VAL A 27 -14.19 -1.76 -15.84
CA VAL A 27 -12.93 -2.52 -15.90
C VAL A 27 -12.39 -2.70 -14.49
N ALA A 28 -12.34 -1.62 -13.70
CA ALA A 28 -11.87 -1.68 -12.31
C ALA A 28 -12.69 -2.68 -11.47
N ARG A 29 -14.02 -2.66 -11.59
CA ARG A 29 -14.91 -3.60 -10.90
C ARG A 29 -14.65 -5.06 -11.29
N ARG A 30 -14.48 -5.36 -12.58
CA ARG A 30 -14.15 -6.72 -13.02
C ARG A 30 -12.80 -7.17 -12.51
N ALA A 31 -11.80 -6.29 -12.54
CA ALA A 31 -10.47 -6.60 -12.00
C ALA A 31 -10.53 -6.89 -10.49
N ALA A 32 -11.27 -6.11 -9.70
CA ALA A 32 -11.44 -6.34 -8.27
C ALA A 32 -12.13 -7.69 -7.98
N ALA A 33 -13.22 -8.01 -8.71
CA ALA A 33 -13.92 -9.28 -8.56
C ALA A 33 -13.01 -10.46 -8.94
N GLU A 34 -12.16 -10.33 -9.95
CA GLU A 34 -11.22 -11.37 -10.34
C GLU A 34 -10.11 -11.54 -9.30
N ILE A 35 -9.55 -10.46 -8.75
CA ILE A 35 -8.55 -10.51 -7.67
C ILE A 35 -9.13 -11.23 -6.45
N GLU A 36 -10.40 -10.97 -6.11
CA GLU A 36 -11.10 -11.72 -5.06
C GLU A 36 -11.25 -13.19 -5.37
N GLN A 37 -11.64 -13.54 -6.61
CA GLN A 37 -11.80 -14.96 -7.04
C GLN A 37 -10.48 -15.72 -7.01
N LEU A 38 -9.36 -15.06 -7.24
CA LEU A 38 -8.02 -15.62 -7.12
C LEU A 38 -7.60 -15.88 -5.66
N GLY A 39 -8.38 -15.44 -4.67
CA GLY A 39 -8.13 -15.73 -3.25
C GLY A 39 -7.30 -14.68 -2.51
N TYR A 40 -6.92 -13.57 -3.15
CA TYR A 40 -6.22 -12.49 -2.44
C TYR A 40 -7.09 -11.88 -1.34
N GLY A 41 -6.52 -11.67 -0.16
CA GLY A 41 -7.29 -11.24 1.02
C GLY A 41 -7.56 -9.74 1.09
N ALA A 42 -6.74 -8.90 0.42
CA ALA A 42 -6.90 -7.46 0.39
C ALA A 42 -6.54 -6.85 -0.97
N LEU A 43 -7.23 -5.78 -1.33
CA LEU A 43 -6.94 -4.95 -2.50
C LEU A 43 -6.63 -3.53 -2.05
N TRP A 44 -5.36 -3.13 -2.22
CA TRP A 44 -4.83 -1.82 -1.88
C TRP A 44 -4.68 -0.96 -3.12
N PHE A 45 -4.90 0.33 -3.00
CA PHE A 45 -4.66 1.27 -4.10
C PHE A 45 -4.35 2.68 -3.60
N GLY A 46 -3.58 3.44 -4.38
CA GLY A 46 -3.16 4.79 -4.03
C GLY A 46 -4.14 5.87 -4.51
N GLU A 47 -4.12 7.03 -3.86
CA GLU A 47 -4.80 8.24 -4.30
C GLU A 47 -3.88 9.08 -5.18
N THR A 48 -4.31 9.35 -6.40
CA THR A 48 -3.57 10.09 -7.42
C THR A 48 -4.43 11.23 -7.99
N PRO A 49 -3.92 12.10 -8.87
CA PRO A 49 -4.77 13.08 -9.55
C PRO A 49 -5.94 12.46 -10.34
N ALA A 50 -5.82 11.21 -10.76
CA ALA A 50 -6.86 10.47 -11.49
C ALA A 50 -7.80 9.65 -10.59
N THR A 51 -7.52 9.58 -9.27
CA THR A 51 -8.22 8.66 -8.36
C THR A 51 -8.61 9.38 -7.07
N GLU A 52 -9.92 9.59 -6.86
CA GLU A 52 -10.44 9.93 -5.54
C GLU A 52 -10.69 8.63 -4.77
N SER A 53 -10.02 8.48 -3.64
CA SER A 53 -9.86 7.17 -3.00
C SER A 53 -11.15 6.62 -2.37
N MET A 54 -12.01 7.46 -1.81
CA MET A 54 -13.25 6.98 -1.16
C MET A 54 -14.29 6.54 -2.19
N SER A 55 -14.41 7.27 -3.30
CA SER A 55 -15.28 6.91 -4.40
C SER A 55 -14.85 5.60 -5.06
N LEU A 56 -13.53 5.43 -5.29
CA LEU A 56 -13.01 4.19 -5.84
C LEU A 56 -13.19 3.03 -4.85
N ALA A 57 -12.94 3.23 -3.56
CA ALA A 57 -13.18 2.20 -2.54
C ALA A 57 -14.63 1.70 -2.57
N GLY A 58 -15.61 2.61 -2.58
CA GLY A 58 -17.02 2.24 -2.68
C GLY A 58 -17.34 1.46 -3.95
N LEU A 59 -16.76 1.86 -5.09
CA LEU A 59 -16.94 1.17 -6.36
C LEU A 59 -16.41 -0.27 -6.35
N LEU A 60 -15.23 -0.49 -5.71
CA LEU A 60 -14.59 -1.80 -5.61
C LEU A 60 -15.30 -2.69 -4.58
N LEU A 61 -15.68 -2.14 -3.43
CA LEU A 61 -16.44 -2.84 -2.39
C LEU A 61 -17.80 -3.32 -2.91
N ALA A 62 -18.48 -2.49 -3.69
CA ALA A 62 -19.78 -2.87 -4.32
C ALA A 62 -19.64 -3.98 -5.39
N ALA A 63 -18.44 -4.25 -5.87
CA ALA A 63 -18.17 -5.27 -6.89
C ALA A 63 -17.61 -6.57 -6.31
N THR A 64 -17.43 -6.64 -4.99
CA THR A 64 -16.78 -7.75 -4.27
C THR A 64 -17.60 -8.13 -3.03
N GLU A 65 -17.39 -9.34 -2.51
CA GLU A 65 -18.16 -9.87 -1.38
C GLU A 65 -17.33 -10.15 -0.13
N ARG A 66 -16.04 -10.46 -0.26
CA ARG A 66 -15.17 -10.94 0.82
C ARG A 66 -13.90 -10.13 0.99
N ILE A 67 -13.27 -9.74 -0.13
CA ILE A 67 -11.98 -9.04 -0.12
C ILE A 67 -12.05 -7.73 0.66
N THR A 68 -11.03 -7.46 1.45
CA THR A 68 -10.86 -6.16 2.09
C THR A 68 -10.32 -5.15 1.08
N VAL A 69 -10.95 -3.98 1.00
CA VAL A 69 -10.47 -2.87 0.17
C VAL A 69 -9.79 -1.85 1.07
N ALA A 70 -8.58 -1.47 0.72
CA ALA A 70 -7.75 -0.58 1.52
C ALA A 70 -7.16 0.55 0.68
N THR A 71 -7.14 1.76 1.24
CA THR A 71 -6.36 2.84 0.62
C THR A 71 -4.88 2.69 0.97
N GLY A 72 -4.03 2.68 -0.03
CA GLY A 72 -2.57 2.59 0.12
C GLY A 72 -1.84 3.71 -0.63
N ILE A 73 -2.11 4.97 -0.33
CA ILE A 73 -2.87 5.55 0.79
C ILE A 73 -3.80 6.68 0.31
N ALA A 74 -4.82 6.98 1.14
CA ALA A 74 -5.56 8.23 1.04
C ALA A 74 -4.70 9.39 1.54
N ASN A 75 -4.64 10.45 0.73
CA ASN A 75 -3.80 11.60 1.00
C ASN A 75 -4.51 12.58 1.95
N ILE A 76 -3.90 12.92 3.09
CA ILE A 76 -4.46 13.84 4.09
C ILE A 76 -4.70 15.27 3.57
N TRP A 77 -4.13 15.63 2.41
CA TRP A 77 -4.28 16.96 1.80
C TRP A 77 -5.43 17.04 0.80
N VAL A 78 -6.13 15.93 0.54
CA VAL A 78 -7.23 15.88 -0.45
C VAL A 78 -8.58 16.21 0.18
N ARG A 79 -8.78 15.78 1.42
CA ARG A 79 -10.03 16.01 2.17
C ARG A 79 -9.74 16.37 3.61
N ASP A 80 -10.64 17.12 4.25
CA ASP A 80 -10.52 17.37 5.69
C ASP A 80 -10.72 16.09 6.53
N ALA A 81 -10.31 16.16 7.79
CA ALA A 81 -10.31 15.02 8.70
C ALA A 81 -11.75 14.52 9.01
N SER A 82 -12.73 15.42 9.10
CA SER A 82 -14.12 15.07 9.36
C SER A 82 -14.72 14.33 8.18
N ALA A 83 -14.47 14.79 6.94
CA ALA A 83 -14.91 14.10 5.73
C ALA A 83 -14.27 12.71 5.60
N ALA A 84 -12.98 12.57 5.92
CA ALA A 84 -12.30 11.27 5.91
C ALA A 84 -12.87 10.33 6.98
N HIS A 85 -13.15 10.84 8.18
CA HIS A 85 -13.79 10.08 9.25
C HIS A 85 -15.17 9.57 8.82
N ALA A 86 -16.03 10.47 8.33
CA ALA A 86 -17.37 10.13 7.89
C ALA A 86 -17.38 9.12 6.74
N ALA A 87 -16.51 9.31 5.73
CA ALA A 87 -16.37 8.36 4.62
C ALA A 87 -15.92 6.98 5.09
N ALA A 88 -14.96 6.91 6.03
CA ALA A 88 -14.50 5.64 6.57
C ALA A 88 -15.60 4.91 7.35
N GLN A 89 -16.39 5.64 8.16
CA GLN A 89 -17.56 5.08 8.86
C GLN A 89 -18.60 4.54 7.86
N THR A 90 -18.98 5.36 6.87
CA THR A 90 -19.95 4.96 5.84
C THR A 90 -19.51 3.70 5.10
N LEU A 91 -18.25 3.64 4.64
CA LEU A 91 -17.74 2.47 3.90
C LEU A 91 -17.62 1.23 4.79
N ALA A 92 -17.20 1.39 6.04
CA ALA A 92 -17.09 0.26 6.95
C ALA A 92 -18.46 -0.30 7.35
N GLU A 93 -19.43 0.58 7.61
CA GLU A 93 -20.79 0.17 7.96
C GLU A 93 -21.49 -0.51 6.77
N ALA A 94 -21.49 0.12 5.59
CA ALA A 94 -22.18 -0.38 4.41
C ALA A 94 -21.61 -1.71 3.85
N TYR A 95 -20.36 -2.06 4.22
CA TYR A 95 -19.66 -3.24 3.69
C TYR A 95 -19.04 -4.12 4.78
N ASP A 96 -19.71 -4.25 5.92
CA ASP A 96 -19.36 -5.19 7.01
C ASP A 96 -17.90 -5.10 7.48
N GLY A 97 -17.36 -3.87 7.58
CA GLY A 97 -15.99 -3.60 8.01
C GLY A 97 -14.92 -4.01 7.01
N ARG A 98 -15.25 -4.29 5.75
CA ARG A 98 -14.28 -4.63 4.68
C ARG A 98 -13.46 -3.44 4.15
N PHE A 99 -13.61 -2.26 4.74
CA PHE A 99 -12.82 -1.08 4.40
C PHE A 99 -11.72 -0.82 5.42
N VAL A 100 -10.49 -0.57 4.92
CA VAL A 100 -9.35 -0.11 5.72
C VAL A 100 -8.89 1.25 5.22
N LEU A 101 -8.85 2.23 6.11
CA LEU A 101 -8.38 3.58 5.81
C LEU A 101 -6.85 3.66 6.00
N GLY A 102 -6.11 3.52 4.92
CA GLY A 102 -4.68 3.87 4.91
C GLY A 102 -4.49 5.36 4.66
N LEU A 103 -3.74 6.02 5.52
CA LEU A 103 -3.49 7.46 5.48
C LEU A 103 -2.01 7.78 5.30
N GLY A 104 -1.72 8.87 4.59
CA GLY A 104 -0.35 9.35 4.42
C GLY A 104 -0.27 10.81 4.00
N ALA A 105 0.93 11.39 4.19
CA ALA A 105 1.20 12.78 3.84
C ALA A 105 1.47 13.01 2.35
N SER A 106 1.51 11.97 1.52
CA SER A 106 1.88 12.06 0.11
C SER A 106 3.31 12.64 -0.10
N HIS A 107 3.55 13.32 -1.21
CA HIS A 107 4.85 13.84 -1.62
C HIS A 107 4.74 15.32 -2.00
N ALA A 108 5.79 16.09 -1.76
CA ALA A 108 5.80 17.55 -2.00
C ALA A 108 5.29 17.92 -3.41
N PRO A 109 5.76 17.32 -4.52
CA PRO A 109 5.29 17.71 -5.85
C PRO A 109 3.78 17.50 -6.05
N LEU A 110 3.22 16.44 -5.47
CA LEU A 110 1.78 16.12 -5.60
C LEU A 110 0.90 17.02 -4.72
N VAL A 111 1.41 17.42 -3.57
CA VAL A 111 0.71 18.31 -2.63
C VAL A 111 0.76 19.76 -3.13
N ASP A 112 1.93 20.22 -3.61
CA ASP A 112 2.12 21.55 -4.15
C ASP A 112 1.30 21.76 -5.44
N ALA A 113 1.20 20.74 -6.30
CA ALA A 113 0.35 20.76 -7.50
C ALA A 113 -1.15 20.94 -7.18
N ARG A 114 -1.58 20.64 -5.94
CA ARG A 114 -2.95 20.87 -5.45
C ARG A 114 -3.14 22.23 -4.78
N GLY A 115 -2.10 23.10 -4.76
CA GLY A 115 -2.13 24.41 -4.11
C GLY A 115 -1.94 24.36 -2.59
N HIS A 116 -1.58 23.22 -2.02
CA HIS A 116 -1.23 23.08 -0.62
C HIS A 116 0.29 23.23 -0.42
N ARG A 117 0.70 23.52 0.80
CA ARG A 117 2.12 23.60 1.18
C ARG A 117 2.53 22.30 1.89
N TYR A 118 3.40 21.52 1.28
CA TYR A 118 3.98 20.34 1.93
C TYR A 118 4.98 20.77 3.01
N ALA A 119 4.63 20.56 4.27
CA ALA A 119 5.51 20.90 5.39
C ALA A 119 5.28 19.95 6.57
N LYS A 120 6.39 19.59 7.24
CA LYS A 120 6.38 18.81 8.50
C LYS A 120 5.42 17.59 8.46
N PRO A 121 5.63 16.63 7.55
CA PRO A 121 4.66 15.55 7.29
C PRO A 121 4.25 14.77 8.56
N LEU A 122 5.17 14.50 9.48
CA LEU A 122 4.85 13.83 10.74
C LEU A 122 3.86 14.64 11.60
N ALA A 123 4.09 15.94 11.73
CA ALA A 123 3.20 16.81 12.50
C ALA A 123 1.84 16.98 11.81
N ALA A 124 1.82 17.04 10.48
CA ALA A 124 0.58 17.12 9.70
C ALA A 124 -0.28 15.85 9.86
N VAL A 125 0.32 14.67 9.76
CA VAL A 125 -0.40 13.40 9.99
C VAL A 125 -0.93 13.32 11.43
N ARG A 126 -0.12 13.69 12.43
CA ARG A 126 -0.56 13.73 13.84
C ARG A 126 -1.76 14.64 14.04
N ALA A 127 -1.69 15.88 13.56
CA ALA A 127 -2.78 16.85 13.66
C ALA A 127 -4.05 16.37 12.92
N TYR A 128 -3.87 15.70 11.78
CA TYR A 128 -4.99 15.13 11.04
C TYR A 128 -5.67 13.99 11.82
N LEU A 129 -4.90 13.12 12.46
CA LEU A 129 -5.44 12.07 13.33
C LEU A 129 -6.16 12.65 14.55
N ASP A 130 -5.60 13.69 15.18
CA ASP A 130 -6.24 14.38 16.31
C ASP A 130 -7.59 14.99 15.89
N ALA A 131 -7.64 15.61 14.70
CA ALA A 131 -8.87 16.17 14.15
C ALA A 131 -9.90 15.08 13.77
N MET A 132 -9.45 13.92 13.26
CA MET A 132 -10.34 12.78 13.00
C MET A 132 -10.94 12.22 14.29
N ASP A 133 -10.14 12.08 15.35
CA ASP A 133 -10.61 11.54 16.63
C ASP A 133 -11.60 12.50 17.35
N ALA A 134 -11.48 13.80 17.08
CA ALA A 134 -12.37 14.83 17.59
C ALA A 134 -13.58 15.12 16.68
N ALA A 135 -13.63 14.53 15.49
CA ALA A 135 -14.69 14.83 14.51
C ALA A 135 -16.05 14.34 14.99
N PRO A 136 -17.10 15.20 15.03
CA PRO A 136 -18.45 14.74 15.31
C PRO A 136 -18.94 13.85 14.18
N TYR A 137 -19.70 12.80 14.54
CA TYR A 137 -20.32 11.91 13.58
C TYR A 137 -21.72 11.52 14.07
N GLU A 138 -22.72 11.82 13.22
CA GLU A 138 -24.15 11.59 13.55
C GLU A 138 -24.75 10.44 12.71
N GLY A 139 -23.95 9.83 11.83
CA GLY A 139 -24.40 8.72 10.98
C GLY A 139 -24.39 7.36 11.70
N PRO A 140 -24.80 6.29 11.02
CA PRO A 140 -24.66 4.92 11.52
C PRO A 140 -23.19 4.59 11.82
N VAL A 141 -22.95 4.15 13.05
CA VAL A 141 -21.59 3.80 13.50
C VAL A 141 -21.27 2.36 13.08
N ALA A 142 -20.16 2.19 12.38
CA ALA A 142 -19.70 0.86 12.01
C ALA A 142 -19.26 0.04 13.23
N ASP A 143 -19.67 -1.21 13.28
CA ASP A 143 -19.21 -2.19 14.25
C ASP A 143 -18.70 -3.46 13.51
N PRO A 144 -17.40 -3.71 13.52
CA PRO A 144 -16.34 -2.97 14.20
C PRO A 144 -16.01 -1.61 13.51
N PRO A 145 -15.45 -0.65 14.28
CA PRO A 145 -15.05 0.64 13.72
C PRO A 145 -13.97 0.47 12.63
N PRO A 146 -13.93 1.36 11.62
CA PRO A 146 -12.98 1.27 10.52
C PRO A 146 -11.53 1.28 11.02
N ALA A 147 -10.75 0.30 10.58
CA ALA A 147 -9.33 0.25 10.90
C ALA A 147 -8.57 1.35 10.12
N ARG A 148 -7.59 1.99 10.79
CA ARG A 148 -6.66 2.94 10.17
C ARG A 148 -5.26 2.35 10.15
N VAL A 149 -4.54 2.52 9.03
CA VAL A 149 -3.10 2.24 8.93
C VAL A 149 -2.38 3.47 8.39
N LEU A 150 -1.08 3.62 8.68
CA LEU A 150 -0.31 4.76 8.21
C LEU A 150 0.75 4.34 7.19
N ALA A 151 0.92 5.13 6.13
CA ALA A 151 2.15 5.07 5.33
C ALA A 151 3.32 5.51 6.20
N ALA A 152 4.28 4.63 6.41
CA ALA A 152 5.38 4.89 7.32
C ALA A 152 6.69 4.26 6.82
N LEU A 153 7.70 5.10 6.61
CA LEU A 153 9.04 4.68 6.21
C LEU A 153 10.08 4.93 7.30
N GLY A 154 10.04 6.12 7.90
CA GLY A 154 11.00 6.52 8.91
C GLY A 154 10.57 6.13 10.33
N PRO A 155 11.52 5.99 11.28
CA PRO A 155 11.24 5.53 12.64
C PRO A 155 10.13 6.30 13.34
N LYS A 156 10.13 7.64 13.29
CA LYS A 156 9.12 8.48 13.95
C LYS A 156 7.70 8.31 13.39
N MET A 157 7.56 7.98 12.11
CA MET A 157 6.25 7.70 11.51
C MET A 157 5.79 6.29 11.86
N LEU A 158 6.71 5.33 11.96
CA LEU A 158 6.43 3.98 12.48
C LEU A 158 6.00 4.01 13.95
N GLU A 159 6.66 4.83 14.79
CA GLU A 159 6.23 5.08 16.17
C GLU A 159 4.81 5.68 16.22
N LEU A 160 4.51 6.66 15.35
CA LEU A 160 3.17 7.23 15.27
C LEU A 160 2.13 6.18 14.82
N ALA A 161 2.48 5.31 13.87
CA ALA A 161 1.61 4.21 13.44
C ALA A 161 1.33 3.22 14.57
N ARG A 162 2.37 2.85 15.36
CA ARG A 162 2.22 2.02 16.56
C ARG A 162 1.25 2.63 17.59
N ASP A 163 1.39 3.93 17.84
CA ASP A 163 0.71 4.59 18.95
C ASP A 163 -0.71 5.05 18.59
N ARG A 164 -1.01 5.29 17.31
CA ARG A 164 -2.25 5.98 16.88
C ARG A 164 -3.03 5.27 15.76
N ALA A 165 -2.56 4.11 15.28
CA ALA A 165 -3.21 3.36 14.21
C ALA A 165 -3.21 1.86 14.47
N ALA A 166 -3.92 1.10 13.65
CA ALA A 166 -3.89 -0.35 13.70
C ALA A 166 -2.58 -0.93 13.15
N GLY A 167 -1.76 -0.12 12.48
CA GLY A 167 -0.48 -0.54 11.96
C GLY A 167 0.08 0.37 10.88
N ALA A 168 1.05 -0.16 10.12
CA ALA A 168 1.77 0.54 9.07
C ALA A 168 1.67 -0.20 7.72
N HIS A 169 1.60 0.60 6.64
CA HIS A 169 1.70 0.17 5.26
C HIS A 169 2.91 0.85 4.60
N PRO A 170 4.14 0.29 4.77
CA PRO A 170 5.32 0.77 4.08
C PRO A 170 5.23 0.47 2.58
N TYR A 171 5.78 1.37 1.77
CA TYR A 171 5.78 1.25 0.33
C TYR A 171 7.20 1.48 -0.22
N PHE A 172 7.57 0.75 -1.28
CA PHE A 172 8.89 0.83 -1.90
C PHE A 172 10.00 0.49 -0.89
N VAL A 173 9.91 -0.69 -0.29
CA VAL A 173 10.77 -1.14 0.82
C VAL A 173 11.35 -2.53 0.58
N THR A 174 12.43 -2.84 1.28
CA THR A 174 13.10 -4.15 1.26
C THR A 174 12.71 -4.99 2.48
N PRO A 175 12.98 -6.32 2.52
CA PRO A 175 12.81 -7.14 3.71
C PRO A 175 13.57 -6.62 4.93
N GLU A 176 14.76 -6.02 4.75
CA GLU A 176 15.53 -5.42 5.85
C GLU A 176 14.80 -4.20 6.46
N HIS A 177 14.09 -3.42 5.63
CA HIS A 177 13.22 -2.37 6.17
C HIS A 177 12.08 -2.97 6.97
N THR A 178 11.48 -4.05 6.48
CA THR A 178 10.38 -4.75 7.18
C THR A 178 10.82 -5.23 8.56
N ALA A 179 12.02 -5.82 8.69
CA ALA A 179 12.58 -6.21 9.98
C ALA A 179 12.73 -5.02 10.94
N ARG A 180 13.32 -3.91 10.47
CA ARG A 180 13.45 -2.67 11.28
C ARG A 180 12.08 -2.06 11.64
N ALA A 181 11.12 -2.11 10.72
CA ALA A 181 9.77 -1.62 10.99
C ALA A 181 9.08 -2.47 12.06
N ARG A 182 9.25 -3.79 12.03
CA ARG A 182 8.72 -4.71 13.04
C ARG A 182 9.33 -4.45 14.42
N GLU A 183 10.63 -4.21 14.51
CA GLU A 183 11.29 -3.83 15.77
C GLU A 183 10.67 -2.58 16.40
N ILE A 184 10.36 -1.55 15.59
CA ILE A 184 9.77 -0.30 16.07
C ILE A 184 8.29 -0.46 16.41
N LEU A 185 7.53 -1.17 15.58
CA LEU A 185 6.09 -1.39 15.81
C LEU A 185 5.82 -2.33 16.98
N GLY A 186 6.73 -3.27 17.27
CA GLY A 186 6.46 -4.36 18.21
C GLY A 186 5.51 -5.42 17.64
N ALA A 187 5.04 -6.33 18.46
CA ALA A 187 4.31 -7.54 18.04
C ALA A 187 2.81 -7.31 17.71
N GLY A 188 2.22 -6.20 18.12
CA GLY A 188 0.76 -6.01 18.03
C GLY A 188 0.27 -5.39 16.73
N PRO A 189 0.79 -4.21 16.33
CA PRO A 189 0.31 -3.49 15.16
C PRO A 189 0.58 -4.23 13.86
N LEU A 190 -0.37 -4.13 12.90
CA LEU A 190 -0.23 -4.67 11.55
C LEU A 190 1.00 -4.08 10.85
N LEU A 191 1.78 -4.94 10.22
CA LEU A 191 2.84 -4.54 9.29
C LEU A 191 2.53 -5.14 7.90
N ALA A 192 2.14 -4.28 6.97
CA ALA A 192 1.69 -4.65 5.64
C ALA A 192 2.51 -3.93 4.56
N PRO A 193 3.78 -4.34 4.27
CA PRO A 193 4.56 -3.74 3.20
C PRO A 193 3.96 -4.02 1.81
N GLU A 194 4.16 -3.08 0.88
CA GLU A 194 4.03 -3.33 -0.55
C GLU A 194 5.30 -4.00 -1.07
N GLN A 195 5.15 -4.91 -2.05
CA GLN A 195 6.23 -5.53 -2.80
C GLN A 195 5.94 -5.53 -4.31
N ALA A 196 6.70 -4.75 -5.06
CA ALA A 196 6.64 -4.76 -6.52
C ALA A 196 7.11 -6.10 -7.09
N VAL A 197 6.33 -6.68 -8.03
CA VAL A 197 6.62 -7.98 -8.64
C VAL A 197 6.58 -7.91 -10.17
N LEU A 198 7.44 -8.70 -10.83
CA LEU A 198 7.50 -8.76 -12.29
C LEU A 198 7.88 -10.20 -12.73
N LEU A 199 6.97 -10.86 -13.45
CA LEU A 199 7.23 -12.18 -14.04
C LEU A 199 7.99 -12.00 -15.36
N GLU A 200 9.31 -11.83 -15.26
CA GLU A 200 10.26 -11.72 -16.35
C GLU A 200 11.60 -12.34 -15.89
N SER A 201 12.07 -13.33 -16.61
CA SER A 201 13.26 -14.10 -16.21
C SER A 201 14.57 -13.61 -16.86
N ASP A 202 14.50 -12.81 -17.92
CA ASP A 202 15.70 -12.20 -18.49
C ASP A 202 16.13 -10.99 -17.61
N PRO A 203 17.34 -11.04 -17.02
CA PRO A 203 17.75 -10.01 -16.06
C PRO A 203 17.84 -8.59 -16.64
N ALA A 204 18.24 -8.47 -17.90
CA ALA A 204 18.41 -7.17 -18.55
C ALA A 204 17.04 -6.55 -18.84
N THR A 205 16.11 -7.34 -19.35
CA THR A 205 14.71 -6.94 -19.59
C THR A 205 13.99 -6.61 -18.29
N ALA A 206 14.07 -7.48 -17.28
CA ALA A 206 13.42 -7.28 -16.00
C ALA A 206 13.85 -5.97 -15.33
N ARG A 207 15.15 -5.71 -15.24
CA ARG A 207 15.69 -4.49 -14.65
C ARG A 207 15.34 -3.24 -15.45
N SER A 208 15.32 -3.33 -16.79
CA SER A 208 14.90 -2.22 -17.64
C SER A 208 13.43 -1.84 -17.39
N LEU A 209 12.53 -2.82 -17.39
CA LEU A 209 11.11 -2.63 -17.12
C LEU A 209 10.86 -2.11 -15.70
N ALA A 210 11.57 -2.65 -14.69
CA ALA A 210 11.48 -2.18 -13.31
C ALA A 210 11.88 -0.71 -13.17
N ARG A 211 12.94 -0.27 -13.89
CA ARG A 211 13.33 1.16 -13.90
C ARG A 211 12.30 2.04 -14.57
N GLU A 212 11.78 1.61 -15.70
CA GLU A 212 10.80 2.37 -16.48
C GLU A 212 9.47 2.54 -15.74
N HIS A 213 8.96 1.45 -15.19
CA HIS A 213 7.60 1.42 -14.65
C HIS A 213 7.52 1.64 -13.13
N HIS A 214 8.65 1.63 -12.42
CA HIS A 214 8.62 1.71 -10.96
C HIS A 214 9.75 2.56 -10.36
N THR A 215 11.01 2.12 -10.37
CA THR A 215 12.04 2.69 -9.51
C THR A 215 12.41 4.13 -9.87
N ARG A 216 12.44 4.50 -11.15
CA ARG A 216 12.81 5.85 -11.61
C ARG A 216 12.00 6.95 -10.91
N PHE A 217 10.69 6.80 -10.84
CA PHE A 217 9.82 7.80 -10.23
C PHE A 217 10.08 7.94 -8.73
N TYR A 218 10.17 6.82 -8.00
CA TYR A 218 10.32 6.86 -6.54
C TYR A 218 11.72 7.32 -6.10
N LEU A 219 12.74 7.11 -6.91
CA LEU A 219 14.09 7.58 -6.62
C LEU A 219 14.26 9.12 -6.77
N GLU A 220 13.31 9.80 -7.40
CA GLU A 220 13.24 11.27 -7.41
C GLU A 220 12.66 11.85 -6.12
N LEU A 221 12.10 11.03 -5.24
CA LEU A 221 11.39 11.46 -4.03
C LEU A 221 12.28 11.32 -2.78
N PRO A 222 12.60 12.42 -2.08
CA PRO A 222 13.56 12.43 -0.98
C PRO A 222 13.23 11.53 0.21
N ASN A 223 11.96 11.24 0.45
CA ASN A 223 11.54 10.33 1.51
C ASN A 223 11.97 8.88 1.24
N TYR A 224 11.93 8.43 -0.03
CA TYR A 224 12.37 7.09 -0.41
C TYR A 224 13.88 6.98 -0.45
N THR A 225 14.58 7.91 -1.11
CA THR A 225 16.04 7.91 -1.11
C THR A 225 16.62 8.06 0.29
N GLY A 226 15.99 8.90 1.14
CA GLY A 226 16.35 9.01 2.54
C GLY A 226 16.13 7.72 3.34
N ASN A 227 15.11 6.92 3.00
CA ASN A 227 14.92 5.60 3.59
C ASN A 227 15.98 4.60 3.11
N LEU A 228 16.25 4.57 1.82
CA LEU A 228 17.24 3.67 1.20
C LEU A 228 18.66 3.98 1.70
N ARG A 229 19.02 5.26 1.94
CA ARG A 229 20.29 5.60 2.56
C ARG A 229 20.47 4.99 3.96
N ARG A 230 19.40 4.91 4.76
CA ARG A 230 19.45 4.20 6.07
C ARG A 230 19.67 2.70 5.93
N LEU A 231 19.38 2.14 4.77
CA LEU A 231 19.60 0.74 4.42
C LEU A 231 20.95 0.49 3.73
N GLY A 232 21.77 1.55 3.52
CA GLY A 232 23.10 1.43 2.96
C GLY A 232 23.19 1.59 1.43
N PHE A 233 22.17 2.17 0.80
CA PHE A 233 22.25 2.59 -0.62
C PHE A 233 22.82 4.01 -0.72
N GLY A 234 23.70 4.23 -1.69
CA GLY A 234 24.37 5.51 -1.95
C GLY A 234 23.81 6.25 -3.17
N ASP A 235 24.41 7.42 -3.48
CA ASP A 235 23.98 8.23 -4.62
C ASP A 235 24.22 7.51 -5.96
N GLU A 236 25.23 6.66 -6.04
CA GLU A 236 25.50 5.80 -7.19
C GLU A 236 24.36 4.79 -7.45
N ASP A 237 23.65 4.37 -6.40
CA ASP A 237 22.51 3.46 -6.54
C ASP A 237 21.25 4.17 -7.04
N PHE A 238 21.15 5.48 -6.90
CA PHE A 238 19.96 6.24 -7.32
C PHE A 238 20.04 6.75 -8.75
N ALA A 239 21.24 6.76 -9.34
CA ALA A 239 21.45 7.24 -10.70
C ALA A 239 20.74 6.35 -11.74
N GLY A 240 20.30 6.97 -12.86
CA GLY A 240 19.74 6.24 -14.02
C GLY A 240 18.43 5.49 -13.78
N GLY A 241 17.76 5.76 -12.66
CA GLY A 241 16.53 5.05 -12.26
C GLY A 241 16.79 3.82 -11.38
N GLY A 242 17.99 3.69 -10.87
CA GLY A 242 18.44 2.67 -9.92
C GLY A 242 19.55 1.76 -10.44
N SER A 243 20.56 1.50 -9.60
CA SER A 243 21.56 0.46 -9.88
C SER A 243 20.89 -0.92 -9.94
N ASP A 244 21.55 -1.90 -10.57
CA ASP A 244 21.05 -3.29 -10.57
C ASP A 244 20.82 -3.81 -9.15
N ARG A 245 21.75 -3.52 -8.23
CA ARG A 245 21.64 -3.87 -6.80
C ARG A 245 20.38 -3.30 -6.17
N LEU A 246 20.06 -2.05 -6.44
CA LEU A 246 18.87 -1.40 -5.89
C LEU A 246 17.59 -1.94 -6.50
N VAL A 247 17.56 -2.11 -7.82
CA VAL A 247 16.39 -2.69 -8.53
C VAL A 247 16.10 -4.08 -8.00
N ASP A 248 17.12 -4.93 -7.87
CA ASP A 248 16.99 -6.31 -7.36
C ASP A 248 16.55 -6.36 -5.88
N ALA A 249 16.87 -5.32 -5.10
CA ALA A 249 16.43 -5.21 -3.72
C ALA A 249 14.96 -4.80 -3.59
N ILE A 250 14.45 -3.95 -4.50
CA ILE A 250 13.11 -3.36 -4.42
C ILE A 250 12.08 -4.19 -5.22
N VAL A 251 12.44 -4.72 -6.37
CA VAL A 251 11.53 -5.44 -7.26
C VAL A 251 11.82 -6.93 -7.22
N ALA A 252 10.83 -7.74 -6.90
CA ALA A 252 10.90 -9.18 -7.03
C ALA A 252 10.62 -9.56 -8.49
N TRP A 253 11.65 -9.85 -9.25
CA TRP A 253 11.52 -10.26 -10.64
C TRP A 253 12.06 -11.69 -10.87
N GLY A 254 11.57 -12.34 -11.90
CA GLY A 254 11.93 -13.72 -12.26
C GLY A 254 10.70 -14.60 -12.49
N ASP A 255 10.82 -15.86 -12.14
CA ASP A 255 9.70 -16.82 -12.12
C ASP A 255 8.83 -16.69 -10.86
N VAL A 256 7.76 -17.46 -10.81
CA VAL A 256 6.83 -17.47 -9.65
C VAL A 256 7.52 -17.85 -8.35
N ASP A 257 8.54 -18.72 -8.39
CA ASP A 257 9.30 -19.11 -7.20
C ASP A 257 10.22 -18.00 -6.70
N ALA A 258 10.77 -17.17 -7.59
CA ALA A 258 11.55 -15.98 -7.20
C ALA A 258 10.66 -14.98 -6.46
N VAL A 259 9.45 -14.72 -6.96
CA VAL A 259 8.47 -13.85 -6.30
C VAL A 259 8.06 -14.43 -4.95
N ARG A 260 7.75 -15.74 -4.89
CA ARG A 260 7.40 -16.43 -3.63
C ARG A 260 8.49 -16.29 -2.57
N ARG A 261 9.76 -16.50 -2.93
CA ARG A 261 10.89 -16.32 -2.00
C ARG A 261 10.94 -14.90 -1.43
N ARG A 262 10.80 -13.88 -2.25
CA ARG A 262 10.80 -12.49 -1.79
C ARG A 262 9.63 -12.19 -0.85
N VAL A 263 8.43 -12.67 -1.14
CA VAL A 263 7.27 -12.54 -0.26
C VAL A 263 7.53 -13.23 1.08
N GLN A 264 8.12 -14.42 1.06
CA GLN A 264 8.49 -15.15 2.28
C GLN A 264 9.57 -14.40 3.09
N GLU A 265 10.56 -13.77 2.45
CA GLU A 265 11.55 -12.91 3.11
C GLU A 265 10.89 -11.76 3.90
N HIS A 266 9.83 -11.14 3.37
CA HIS A 266 9.05 -10.15 4.09
C HIS A 266 8.31 -10.73 5.30
N HIS A 267 7.73 -11.93 5.15
CA HIS A 267 7.08 -12.62 6.27
C HIS A 267 8.08 -13.03 7.35
N ASP A 268 9.24 -13.55 6.99
CA ASP A 268 10.32 -13.91 7.91
C ASP A 268 10.87 -12.66 8.62
N ALA A 269 10.86 -11.51 7.96
CA ALA A 269 11.18 -10.21 8.53
C ALA A 269 10.06 -9.62 9.41
N GLY A 270 8.93 -10.32 9.58
CA GLY A 270 7.85 -9.96 10.48
C GLY A 270 6.67 -9.23 9.84
N ALA A 271 6.50 -9.26 8.51
CA ALA A 271 5.27 -8.79 7.89
C ALA A 271 4.10 -9.71 8.23
N ASP A 272 2.96 -9.14 8.62
CA ASP A 272 1.71 -9.88 8.80
C ASP A 272 1.01 -10.11 7.46
N HIS A 273 1.17 -9.17 6.54
CA HIS A 273 0.56 -9.14 5.22
C HIS A 273 1.54 -8.55 4.21
N VAL A 274 1.60 -9.09 3.01
CA VAL A 274 2.37 -8.51 1.90
C VAL A 274 1.42 -8.16 0.76
N ALA A 275 1.39 -6.89 0.36
CA ALA A 275 0.60 -6.41 -0.76
C ALA A 275 1.46 -6.44 -2.03
N ILE A 276 1.33 -7.48 -2.87
CA ILE A 276 2.10 -7.57 -4.11
C ILE A 276 1.59 -6.58 -5.15
N GLN A 277 2.52 -5.89 -5.81
CA GLN A 277 2.20 -4.94 -6.88
C GLN A 277 2.70 -5.47 -8.21
N PRO A 278 1.84 -6.04 -9.07
CA PRO A 278 2.27 -6.44 -10.41
C PRO A 278 2.65 -5.20 -11.21
N LEU A 279 3.87 -5.17 -11.72
CA LEU A 279 4.30 -4.13 -12.65
C LEU A 279 3.67 -4.44 -14.01
N ALA A 280 2.62 -3.68 -14.35
CA ALA A 280 1.96 -3.83 -15.63
C ALA A 280 2.84 -3.25 -16.75
N THR A 281 3.33 -4.10 -17.60
CA THR A 281 4.10 -3.75 -18.81
C THR A 281 3.20 -3.62 -20.02
N ASP A 282 1.94 -3.97 -19.87
CA ASP A 282 0.87 -3.87 -20.85
C ASP A 282 -0.33 -3.06 -20.31
N ARG A 283 -1.34 -2.86 -21.15
CA ARG A 283 -2.60 -2.20 -20.76
C ARG A 283 -3.54 -3.10 -19.94
N GLY A 284 -3.10 -4.30 -19.55
CA GLY A 284 -3.93 -5.36 -18.94
C GLY A 284 -3.97 -5.35 -17.42
N LEU A 285 -3.55 -4.30 -16.73
CA LEU A 285 -3.55 -4.19 -15.27
C LEU A 285 -2.70 -5.28 -14.56
N GLY A 286 -1.83 -6.02 -15.29
CA GLY A 286 -1.02 -7.08 -14.70
C GLY A 286 -1.81 -8.26 -14.11
N ILE A 287 -3.10 -8.39 -14.42
CA ILE A 287 -3.96 -9.48 -13.91
C ILE A 287 -3.42 -10.86 -14.33
N GLY A 288 -2.79 -10.97 -15.50
CA GLY A 288 -2.11 -12.21 -15.94
C GLY A 288 -1.09 -12.70 -14.93
N GLN A 289 -0.23 -11.80 -14.45
CA GLN A 289 0.77 -12.14 -13.42
C GLN A 289 0.09 -12.59 -12.10
N LEU A 290 -1.01 -11.92 -11.70
CA LEU A 290 -1.74 -12.32 -10.49
C LEU A 290 -2.36 -13.71 -10.59
N ARG A 291 -2.84 -14.12 -11.78
CA ARG A 291 -3.35 -15.49 -12.01
C ARG A 291 -2.23 -16.53 -11.87
N GLU A 292 -1.04 -16.25 -12.38
CA GLU A 292 0.10 -17.17 -12.29
C GLU A 292 0.66 -17.24 -10.86
N LEU A 293 0.61 -16.14 -10.12
CA LEU A 293 1.13 -16.06 -8.75
C LEU A 293 0.16 -16.63 -7.69
N ALA A 294 -1.15 -16.57 -7.92
CA ALA A 294 -2.14 -16.96 -6.91
C ALA A 294 -1.96 -18.42 -6.41
N PRO A 295 -1.79 -19.46 -7.24
CA PRO A 295 -1.63 -20.83 -6.76
C PRO A 295 -0.40 -21.01 -5.87
N VAL A 296 0.65 -20.23 -6.07
CA VAL A 296 1.93 -20.34 -5.35
C VAL A 296 1.94 -19.51 -4.06
N LEU A 297 1.19 -18.42 -4.03
CA LEU A 297 1.17 -17.48 -2.89
C LEU A 297 -0.02 -17.69 -1.94
N ILE A 298 -1.14 -18.20 -2.44
CA ILE A 298 -2.39 -18.33 -1.67
C ILE A 298 -2.57 -19.76 -1.16
N ASP A 299 -2.31 -20.76 -2.00
CA ASP A 299 -2.58 -22.18 -1.70
C ASP A 299 -1.33 -22.91 -1.16
N GLY A 300 -0.16 -22.32 -1.24
CA GLY A 300 1.12 -22.84 -0.75
C GLY A 300 1.45 -22.29 0.64
#